data_2e9bc3b83b68ab05e1992a64d81d502a
#
_entry.id   2e9bc3b83b68ab05e1992a64d81d502a
#
_cell.length_a   1.000
_cell.length_b   1.000
_cell.length_c   1.000
_cell.angle_alpha   90.00
_cell.angle_beta   90.00
_cell.angle_gamma   90.00
#
_symmetry.space_group_name_H-M   'P 1'
#
loop_
_entity.id
_entity.type
_entity.pdbx_description
1 polymer ?
#
loop_
_entity_poly.entity_id
_entity_poly.type
_entity_poly.pdbx_seq_one_letter_code
_entity_poly.pdbx_strand_id
1 'polypeptide(L)'
;MTNTAMLHKLVIIGVGLIGGSFALALRNAGLVKHIVGVGRSQQNMQCAVACGVIDEIAADMASALHQADLVFLAMPVGQTAHIMEKIAPHLQANTIITDAGSTKQDVIAAARHHLPMQNRHHFVPGHPIAGTEQSGAQAAQADLYRNKHVILTPLPETSSDAIERVNQLWQACGAQVSLMPANEHDQVLAATS
;
A
#
# COMPACT_ATOMS: atom_id res chain seq x y z
N MET A 1 22.97 3.02 8.85
CA MET A 1 21.75 3.69 8.36
C MET A 1 21.57 3.29 6.91
N THR A 2 20.65 2.38 6.62
CA THR A 2 20.33 1.99 5.24
C THR A 2 19.72 3.21 4.54
N ASN A 3 20.37 3.67 3.48
CA ASN A 3 19.92 4.83 2.71
C ASN A 3 18.69 4.41 1.88
N THR A 4 17.50 4.49 2.47
CA THR A 4 16.24 4.20 1.76
C THR A 4 16.05 5.23 0.66
N ALA A 5 16.11 4.80 -0.60
CA ALA A 5 15.96 5.69 -1.73
C ALA A 5 14.58 6.38 -1.69
N MET A 6 14.52 7.65 -2.06
CA MET A 6 13.29 8.43 -2.06
C MET A 6 12.36 8.00 -3.21
N LEU A 7 11.05 7.89 -2.94
CA LEU A 7 10.02 7.73 -3.96
C LEU A 7 9.77 9.07 -4.65
N HIS A 8 9.79 9.09 -5.97
CA HIS A 8 9.36 10.28 -6.72
C HIS A 8 7.83 10.38 -6.72
N LYS A 9 7.15 9.26 -6.95
CA LYS A 9 5.69 9.22 -6.97
C LYS A 9 5.14 8.00 -6.23
N LEU A 10 4.29 8.26 -5.23
CA LEU A 10 3.50 7.28 -4.50
C LEU A 10 2.04 7.41 -4.91
N VAL A 11 1.40 6.31 -5.25
CA VAL A 11 -0.05 6.26 -5.52
C VAL A 11 -0.74 5.52 -4.38
N ILE A 12 -1.70 6.17 -3.74
CA ILE A 12 -2.56 5.56 -2.71
C ILE A 12 -3.93 5.28 -3.29
N ILE A 13 -4.28 4.00 -3.42
CA ILE A 13 -5.64 3.58 -3.80
C ILE A 13 -6.41 3.23 -2.53
N GLY A 14 -7.32 4.12 -2.15
CA GLY A 14 -8.01 4.07 -0.86
C GLY A 14 -7.39 5.02 0.16
N VAL A 15 -7.66 6.31 0.01
CA VAL A 15 -7.17 7.35 0.93
C VAL A 15 -8.10 7.43 2.15
N GLY A 16 -7.89 6.53 3.10
CA GLY A 16 -8.55 6.46 4.40
C GLY A 16 -7.54 6.53 5.53
N LEU A 17 -7.90 6.01 6.71
CA LEU A 17 -6.99 5.92 7.86
C LEU A 17 -5.67 5.21 7.47
N ILE A 18 -5.74 4.01 6.92
CA ILE A 18 -4.56 3.19 6.63
C ILE A 18 -3.72 3.81 5.50
N GLY A 19 -4.31 4.04 4.31
CA GLY A 19 -3.59 4.61 3.17
C GLY A 19 -3.05 6.02 3.45
N GLY A 20 -3.85 6.85 4.10
CA GLY A 20 -3.46 8.21 4.46
C GLY A 20 -2.35 8.25 5.51
N SER A 21 -2.39 7.38 6.50
CA SER A 21 -1.34 7.31 7.53
C SER A 21 0.00 6.85 6.94
N PHE A 22 -0.01 5.90 5.99
CA PHE A 22 1.20 5.51 5.27
C PHE A 22 1.79 6.67 4.47
N ALA A 23 0.93 7.42 3.76
CA ALA A 23 1.34 8.60 3.02
C ALA A 23 1.99 9.65 3.94
N LEU A 24 1.34 10.00 5.05
CA LEU A 24 1.86 10.97 6.03
C LEU A 24 3.17 10.51 6.68
N ALA A 25 3.27 9.22 7.06
CA ALA A 25 4.47 8.66 7.66
C ALA A 25 5.68 8.77 6.74
N LEU A 26 5.53 8.40 5.45
CA LEU A 26 6.60 8.51 4.45
C LEU A 26 6.94 9.97 4.13
N ARG A 27 5.95 10.87 4.09
CA ARG A 27 6.19 12.31 3.93
C ARG A 27 7.02 12.86 5.08
N ASN A 28 6.66 12.53 6.31
CA ASN A 28 7.40 12.98 7.49
C ASN A 28 8.83 12.41 7.56
N ALA A 29 9.02 11.20 7.03
CA ALA A 29 10.34 10.59 6.90
C ALA A 29 11.18 11.18 5.75
N GLY A 30 10.63 12.07 4.91
CA GLY A 30 11.30 12.63 3.74
C GLY A 30 11.55 11.63 2.62
N LEU A 31 10.74 10.57 2.54
CA LEU A 31 10.93 9.45 1.61
C LEU A 31 9.99 9.49 0.39
N VAL A 32 9.18 10.51 0.26
CA VAL A 32 8.29 10.69 -0.89
C VAL A 32 8.22 12.15 -1.32
N LYS A 33 8.28 12.40 -2.64
CA LYS A 33 8.18 13.74 -3.21
C LYS A 33 6.75 14.12 -3.57
N HIS A 34 5.99 13.19 -4.15
CA HIS A 34 4.66 13.45 -4.67
C HIS A 34 3.73 12.29 -4.37
N ILE A 35 2.55 12.58 -3.82
CA ILE A 35 1.56 11.58 -3.43
C ILE A 35 0.27 11.84 -4.20
N VAL A 36 -0.14 10.85 -4.99
CA VAL A 36 -1.38 10.87 -5.76
C VAL A 36 -2.39 9.96 -5.09
N GLY A 37 -3.59 10.47 -4.85
CA GLY A 37 -4.68 9.71 -4.28
C GLY A 37 -5.70 9.25 -5.33
N VAL A 38 -6.18 8.03 -5.18
CA VAL A 38 -7.29 7.45 -5.92
C VAL A 38 -8.37 7.02 -4.94
N GLY A 39 -9.59 7.52 -5.10
CA GLY A 39 -10.71 7.22 -4.21
C GLY A 39 -12.05 7.52 -4.84
N ARG A 40 -13.14 6.93 -4.29
CA ARG A 40 -14.50 7.07 -4.83
C ARG A 40 -15.24 8.32 -4.32
N SER A 41 -14.98 8.72 -3.09
CA SER A 41 -15.64 9.86 -2.47
C SER A 41 -14.88 11.14 -2.78
N GLN A 42 -15.44 12.00 -3.62
CA GLN A 42 -14.85 13.30 -3.95
C GLN A 42 -14.63 14.14 -2.68
N GLN A 43 -15.58 14.15 -1.77
CA GLN A 43 -15.46 14.88 -0.51
C GLN A 43 -14.29 14.39 0.33
N ASN A 44 -14.09 13.06 0.46
CA ASN A 44 -12.96 12.50 1.19
C ASN A 44 -11.63 12.83 0.50
N MET A 45 -11.60 12.81 -0.84
CA MET A 45 -10.38 13.13 -1.60
C MET A 45 -10.00 14.62 -1.47
N GLN A 46 -10.99 15.52 -1.50
CA GLN A 46 -10.77 16.95 -1.23
C GLN A 46 -10.27 17.18 0.20
N CYS A 47 -10.84 16.47 1.18
CA CYS A 47 -10.35 16.51 2.56
C CYS A 47 -8.90 16.02 2.64
N ALA A 48 -8.54 14.96 1.92
CA ALA A 48 -7.18 14.43 1.89
C ALA A 48 -6.15 15.45 1.36
N VAL A 49 -6.52 16.23 0.34
CA VAL A 49 -5.68 17.35 -0.14
C VAL A 49 -5.60 18.46 0.91
N ALA A 50 -6.72 18.89 1.45
CA ALA A 50 -6.78 19.96 2.44
C ALA A 50 -5.99 19.61 3.72
N CYS A 51 -5.98 18.35 4.13
CA CYS A 51 -5.21 17.87 5.28
C CYS A 51 -3.74 17.56 4.96
N GLY A 52 -3.29 17.77 3.72
CA GLY A 52 -1.91 17.49 3.30
C GLY A 52 -1.55 15.99 3.26
N VAL A 53 -2.55 15.11 3.20
CA VAL A 53 -2.36 13.66 3.09
C VAL A 53 -1.87 13.27 1.69
N ILE A 54 -2.46 13.89 0.67
CA ILE A 54 -2.08 13.73 -0.75
C ILE A 54 -1.83 15.11 -1.37
N ASP A 55 -1.06 15.13 -2.46
CA ASP A 55 -0.78 16.35 -3.23
C ASP A 55 -1.78 16.52 -4.36
N GLU A 56 -2.29 15.41 -4.90
CA GLU A 56 -3.11 15.39 -6.10
C GLU A 56 -4.20 14.32 -6.02
N ILE A 57 -5.38 14.64 -6.52
CA ILE A 57 -6.45 13.66 -6.77
C ILE A 57 -6.30 13.21 -8.22
N ALA A 58 -6.15 11.92 -8.45
CA ALA A 58 -6.02 11.37 -9.79
C ALA A 58 -7.26 11.65 -10.65
N ALA A 59 -7.06 12.11 -11.86
CA ALA A 59 -8.12 12.28 -12.83
C ALA A 59 -8.66 10.94 -13.34
N ASP A 60 -7.75 9.99 -13.57
CA ASP A 60 -8.02 8.62 -13.97
C ASP A 60 -6.90 7.68 -13.53
N MET A 61 -7.08 6.37 -13.78
CA MET A 61 -6.10 5.36 -13.37
C MET A 61 -4.80 5.43 -14.17
N ALA A 62 -4.87 5.76 -15.46
CA ALA A 62 -3.70 5.85 -16.32
C ALA A 62 -2.77 6.99 -15.88
N SER A 63 -3.31 8.17 -15.63
CA SER A 63 -2.56 9.32 -15.11
C SER A 63 -2.00 9.08 -13.72
N ALA A 64 -2.77 8.42 -12.84
CA ALA A 64 -2.30 8.04 -11.52
C ALA A 64 -1.04 7.19 -11.59
N LEU A 65 -1.05 6.14 -12.41
CA LEU A 65 -0.01 5.13 -12.47
C LEU A 65 1.19 5.49 -13.35
N HIS A 66 1.06 6.52 -14.18
CA HIS A 66 2.16 7.00 -15.01
C HIS A 66 3.34 7.44 -14.13
N GLN A 67 4.50 6.78 -14.31
CA GLN A 67 5.72 6.99 -13.50
C GLN A 67 5.56 6.79 -11.99
N ALA A 68 4.67 5.92 -11.58
CA ALA A 68 4.53 5.56 -10.17
C ALA A 68 5.66 4.60 -9.74
N ASP A 69 6.40 4.97 -8.68
CA ASP A 69 7.40 4.08 -8.08
C ASP A 69 6.73 3.03 -7.19
N LEU A 70 5.70 3.44 -6.45
CA LEU A 70 4.96 2.58 -5.54
C LEU A 70 3.44 2.81 -5.65
N VAL A 71 2.69 1.73 -5.72
CA VAL A 71 1.23 1.70 -5.60
C VAL A 71 0.85 1.00 -4.31
N PHE A 72 0.17 1.69 -3.41
CA PHE A 72 -0.34 1.14 -2.16
C PHE A 72 -1.84 0.93 -2.22
N LEU A 73 -2.26 -0.32 -2.12
CA LEU A 73 -3.66 -0.74 -2.15
C LEU A 73 -4.20 -0.78 -0.71
N ALA A 74 -4.94 0.25 -0.31
CA ALA A 74 -5.47 0.42 1.05
C ALA A 74 -7.02 0.51 1.07
N MET A 75 -7.67 -0.19 0.14
CA MET A 75 -9.12 -0.34 0.10
C MET A 75 -9.54 -1.69 0.71
N PRO A 76 -10.84 -1.90 1.02
CA PRO A 76 -11.36 -3.18 1.51
C PRO A 76 -10.99 -4.36 0.60
N VAL A 77 -10.63 -5.50 1.19
CA VAL A 77 -10.17 -6.70 0.47
C VAL A 77 -11.12 -7.13 -0.64
N GLY A 78 -12.44 -7.05 -0.42
CA GLY A 78 -13.44 -7.38 -1.46
C GLY A 78 -13.37 -6.55 -2.74
N GLN A 79 -12.59 -5.46 -2.76
CA GLN A 79 -12.36 -4.65 -3.97
C GLN A 79 -11.05 -4.96 -4.67
N THR A 80 -10.19 -5.80 -4.08
CA THR A 80 -8.82 -6.04 -4.55
C THR A 80 -8.79 -6.54 -6.00
N ALA A 81 -9.56 -7.58 -6.33
CA ALA A 81 -9.61 -8.14 -7.68
C ALA A 81 -9.99 -7.08 -8.73
N HIS A 82 -11.06 -6.33 -8.49
CA HIS A 82 -11.52 -5.28 -9.40
C HIS A 82 -10.49 -4.14 -9.56
N ILE A 83 -9.81 -3.75 -8.48
CA ILE A 83 -8.77 -2.72 -8.57
C ILE A 83 -7.55 -3.26 -9.29
N MET A 84 -7.11 -4.50 -9.03
CA MET A 84 -5.98 -5.10 -9.72
C MET A 84 -6.24 -5.25 -11.23
N GLU A 85 -7.45 -5.62 -11.63
CA GLU A 85 -7.88 -5.61 -13.04
C GLU A 85 -7.73 -4.21 -13.68
N LYS A 86 -8.15 -3.17 -12.96
CA LYS A 86 -8.08 -1.79 -13.47
C LYS A 86 -6.68 -1.22 -13.55
N ILE A 87 -5.80 -1.56 -12.61
CA ILE A 87 -4.44 -1.03 -12.61
C ILE A 87 -3.53 -1.79 -13.60
N ALA A 88 -3.77 -3.07 -13.83
CA ALA A 88 -2.92 -3.95 -14.61
C ALA A 88 -2.51 -3.37 -15.99
N PRO A 89 -3.41 -2.77 -16.80
CA PRO A 89 -3.05 -2.21 -18.11
C PRO A 89 -2.14 -0.99 -18.05
N HIS A 90 -2.03 -0.34 -16.89
CA HIS A 90 -1.32 0.95 -16.73
C HIS A 90 -0.05 0.83 -15.89
N LEU A 91 0.24 -0.36 -15.33
CA LEU A 91 1.44 -0.59 -14.53
C LEU A 91 2.69 -0.60 -15.39
N GLN A 92 3.73 0.09 -14.92
CA GLN A 92 5.06 -0.01 -15.50
C GLN A 92 5.80 -1.22 -14.92
N ALA A 93 6.78 -1.74 -15.66
CA ALA A 93 7.51 -2.95 -15.28
C ALA A 93 8.16 -2.87 -13.89
N ASN A 94 8.65 -1.69 -13.52
CA ASN A 94 9.38 -1.49 -12.26
C ASN A 94 8.51 -0.92 -11.12
N THR A 95 7.21 -0.73 -11.34
CA THR A 95 6.31 -0.23 -10.29
C THR A 95 6.14 -1.28 -9.21
N ILE A 96 6.51 -0.94 -7.97
CA ILE A 96 6.27 -1.79 -6.82
C ILE A 96 4.80 -1.66 -6.41
N ILE A 97 4.18 -2.78 -6.05
CA ILE A 97 2.80 -2.83 -5.58
C ILE A 97 2.80 -3.47 -4.20
N THR A 98 2.12 -2.87 -3.25
CA THR A 98 1.89 -3.46 -1.93
C THR A 98 0.46 -3.19 -1.49
N ASP A 99 -0.03 -3.91 -0.50
CA ASP A 99 -1.39 -3.77 0.00
C ASP A 99 -1.46 -3.75 1.53
N ALA A 100 -2.64 -3.46 2.06
CA ALA A 100 -2.94 -3.45 3.48
C ALA A 100 -4.11 -4.39 3.84
N GLY A 101 -4.45 -5.32 2.99
CA GLY A 101 -5.57 -6.24 3.18
C GLY A 101 -5.42 -7.14 4.41
N SER A 102 -6.52 -7.38 5.12
CA SER A 102 -6.52 -8.23 6.31
C SER A 102 -6.45 -9.72 6.02
N THR A 103 -6.79 -10.18 4.81
CA THR A 103 -6.60 -11.56 4.35
C THR A 103 -5.58 -11.58 3.20
N LYS A 104 -4.67 -12.55 3.19
CA LYS A 104 -3.58 -12.57 2.20
C LYS A 104 -3.83 -13.55 1.07
N GLN A 105 -4.46 -14.69 1.32
CA GLN A 105 -4.72 -15.66 0.25
C GLN A 105 -5.62 -15.09 -0.85
N ASP A 106 -6.68 -14.35 -0.48
CA ASP A 106 -7.58 -13.71 -1.45
C ASP A 106 -6.87 -12.64 -2.27
N VAL A 107 -6.05 -11.81 -1.60
CA VAL A 107 -5.26 -10.77 -2.25
C VAL A 107 -4.24 -11.36 -3.23
N ILE A 108 -3.56 -12.43 -2.84
CA ILE A 108 -2.60 -13.14 -3.71
C ILE A 108 -3.31 -13.82 -4.88
N ALA A 109 -4.46 -14.44 -4.66
CA ALA A 109 -5.25 -15.02 -5.74
C ALA A 109 -5.66 -13.96 -6.77
N ALA A 110 -6.12 -12.78 -6.30
CA ALA A 110 -6.43 -11.66 -7.17
C ALA A 110 -5.20 -11.17 -7.97
N ALA A 111 -4.05 -11.05 -7.31
CA ALA A 111 -2.80 -10.66 -7.98
C ALA A 111 -2.38 -11.65 -9.07
N ARG A 112 -2.45 -12.93 -8.77
CA ARG A 112 -2.12 -14.00 -9.76
C ARG A 112 -3.05 -14.00 -10.96
N HIS A 113 -4.31 -13.65 -10.75
CA HIS A 113 -5.32 -13.63 -11.81
C HIS A 113 -5.20 -12.38 -12.70
N HIS A 114 -4.99 -11.22 -12.12
CA HIS A 114 -5.11 -9.93 -12.83
C HIS A 114 -3.77 -9.27 -13.16
N LEU A 115 -2.72 -9.44 -12.34
CA LEU A 115 -1.45 -8.78 -12.61
C LEU A 115 -0.63 -9.54 -13.65
N PRO A 116 -0.02 -8.83 -14.63
CA PRO A 116 0.96 -9.41 -15.53
C PRO A 116 2.13 -10.06 -14.76
N MET A 117 2.72 -11.12 -15.33
CA MET A 117 3.82 -11.86 -14.68
C MET A 117 4.95 -10.92 -14.23
N GLN A 118 5.36 -10.00 -15.07
CA GLN A 118 6.41 -9.02 -14.78
C GLN A 118 6.10 -8.16 -13.55
N ASN A 119 4.82 -7.80 -13.31
CA ASN A 119 4.42 -6.99 -12.17
C ASN A 119 4.25 -7.82 -10.89
N ARG A 120 4.03 -9.14 -11.00
CA ARG A 120 4.00 -10.02 -9.80
C ARG A 120 5.36 -10.11 -9.11
N HIS A 121 6.47 -9.99 -9.85
CA HIS A 121 7.82 -9.91 -9.27
C HIS A 121 8.00 -8.68 -8.37
N HIS A 122 7.20 -7.64 -8.57
CA HIS A 122 7.22 -6.41 -7.79
C HIS A 122 6.01 -6.26 -6.86
N PHE A 123 5.20 -7.31 -6.71
CA PHE A 123 4.08 -7.33 -5.77
C PHE A 123 4.51 -7.92 -4.43
N VAL A 124 4.43 -7.12 -3.36
CA VAL A 124 4.75 -7.49 -1.99
C VAL A 124 3.49 -7.37 -1.14
N PRO A 125 2.74 -8.45 -0.93
CA PRO A 125 1.55 -8.39 -0.09
C PRO A 125 1.91 -8.05 1.35
N GLY A 126 1.11 -7.18 1.98
CA GLY A 126 1.32 -6.74 3.35
C GLY A 126 0.03 -6.62 4.14
N HIS A 127 0.15 -6.69 5.46
CA HIS A 127 -0.93 -6.44 6.39
C HIS A 127 -0.42 -5.69 7.61
N PRO A 128 -0.67 -4.37 7.72
CA PRO A 128 -0.39 -3.62 8.94
C PRO A 128 -1.42 -3.97 10.02
N ILE A 129 -0.93 -4.44 11.16
CA ILE A 129 -1.77 -4.72 12.34
C ILE A 129 -1.95 -3.42 13.12
N ALA A 130 -2.68 -2.52 12.51
CA ALA A 130 -2.96 -1.20 13.04
C ALA A 130 -4.35 -0.74 12.58
N GLY A 131 -5.00 0.07 13.37
CA GLY A 131 -6.29 0.64 13.05
C GLY A 131 -6.92 1.31 14.25
N THR A 132 -7.95 2.08 13.99
CA THR A 132 -8.84 2.68 14.98
C THR A 132 -10.27 2.58 14.45
N GLU A 133 -11.27 2.93 15.24
CA GLU A 133 -12.67 3.00 14.82
C GLU A 133 -12.93 4.18 13.85
N GLN A 134 -11.98 5.10 13.73
CA GLN A 134 -12.10 6.26 12.85
C GLN A 134 -11.85 5.88 11.39
N SER A 135 -12.48 6.61 10.49
CA SER A 135 -12.38 6.38 9.05
C SER A 135 -12.22 7.69 8.26
N GLY A 136 -11.86 7.57 6.98
CA GLY A 136 -11.64 8.70 6.10
C GLY A 136 -10.24 9.30 6.20
N ALA A 137 -9.94 10.25 5.28
CA ALA A 137 -8.62 10.88 5.18
C ALA A 137 -8.28 11.75 6.41
N GLN A 138 -9.30 12.36 7.02
CA GLN A 138 -9.11 13.18 8.23
C GLN A 138 -8.67 12.38 9.47
N ALA A 139 -8.85 11.05 9.45
CA ALA A 139 -8.40 10.17 10.52
C ALA A 139 -6.93 9.74 10.36
N ALA A 140 -6.28 10.08 9.24
CA ALA A 140 -4.91 9.70 8.96
C ALA A 140 -3.93 10.29 9.99
N GLN A 141 -3.00 9.48 10.47
CA GLN A 141 -2.03 9.82 11.50
C GLN A 141 -0.63 9.36 11.08
N ALA A 142 0.34 10.27 11.07
CA ALA A 142 1.70 9.96 10.63
C ALA A 142 2.43 8.92 11.52
N ASP A 143 1.99 8.74 12.76
CA ASP A 143 2.56 7.83 13.74
C ASP A 143 1.70 6.57 14.00
N LEU A 144 0.66 6.34 13.19
CA LEU A 144 -0.24 5.17 13.32
C LEU A 144 0.52 3.85 13.42
N TYR A 145 1.61 3.72 12.68
CA TYR A 145 2.39 2.47 12.56
C TYR A 145 3.54 2.36 13.56
N ARG A 146 3.79 3.39 14.36
CA ARG A 146 4.89 3.38 15.32
C ARG A 146 4.70 2.24 16.33
N ASN A 147 5.71 1.35 16.40
CA ASN A 147 5.69 0.14 17.24
C ASN A 147 4.55 -0.84 16.92
N LYS A 148 3.92 -0.73 15.75
CA LYS A 148 2.93 -1.71 15.27
C LYS A 148 3.58 -2.76 14.41
N HIS A 149 2.99 -3.95 14.39
CA HIS A 149 3.44 -5.03 13.51
C HIS A 149 2.92 -4.82 12.08
N VAL A 150 3.76 -5.11 11.12
CA VAL A 150 3.40 -5.25 9.71
C VAL A 150 3.89 -6.60 9.24
N ILE A 151 3.00 -7.40 8.70
CA ILE A 151 3.32 -8.73 8.19
C ILE A 151 3.39 -8.64 6.67
N LEU A 152 4.54 -9.01 6.10
CA LEU A 152 4.70 -9.17 4.66
C LEU A 152 4.62 -10.65 4.29
N THR A 153 3.88 -10.95 3.23
CA THR A 153 3.68 -12.34 2.77
C THR A 153 4.12 -12.48 1.30
N PRO A 154 5.41 -12.30 1.00
CA PRO A 154 5.90 -12.31 -0.37
C PRO A 154 5.61 -13.64 -1.05
N LEU A 155 5.32 -13.60 -2.36
CA LEU A 155 5.17 -14.79 -3.17
C LEU A 155 6.56 -15.37 -3.49
N PRO A 156 6.65 -16.66 -3.86
CA PRO A 156 7.91 -17.26 -4.31
C PRO A 156 8.56 -16.51 -5.48
N GLU A 157 7.74 -15.91 -6.34
CA GLU A 157 8.16 -15.12 -7.49
C GLU A 157 8.50 -13.66 -7.17
N THR A 158 8.22 -13.16 -5.95
CA THR A 158 8.52 -11.76 -5.58
C THR A 158 10.02 -11.54 -5.47
N SER A 159 10.53 -10.49 -6.10
CA SER A 159 11.96 -10.17 -6.06
C SER A 159 12.41 -9.72 -4.67
N SER A 160 13.63 -10.10 -4.30
CA SER A 160 14.26 -9.69 -3.04
C SER A 160 14.35 -8.17 -2.90
N ASP A 161 14.60 -7.48 -4.00
CA ASP A 161 14.73 -6.01 -4.01
C ASP A 161 13.39 -5.33 -3.71
N ALA A 162 12.28 -5.86 -4.25
CA ALA A 162 10.94 -5.35 -3.94
C ALA A 162 10.57 -5.60 -2.47
N ILE A 163 10.87 -6.80 -1.94
CA ILE A 163 10.64 -7.14 -0.53
C ILE A 163 11.43 -6.19 0.37
N GLU A 164 12.72 -6.04 0.11
CA GLU A 164 13.58 -5.18 0.92
C GLU A 164 13.12 -3.72 0.85
N ARG A 165 12.70 -3.26 -0.34
CA ARG A 165 12.19 -1.91 -0.52
C ARG A 165 10.94 -1.65 0.31
N VAL A 166 9.96 -2.53 0.26
CA VAL A 166 8.71 -2.40 1.04
C VAL A 166 8.99 -2.51 2.54
N ASN A 167 9.90 -3.43 2.94
CA ASN A 167 10.35 -3.56 4.32
C ASN A 167 10.93 -2.24 4.86
N GLN A 168 11.84 -1.61 4.12
CA GLN A 168 12.45 -0.32 4.51
C GLN A 168 11.41 0.80 4.63
N LEU A 169 10.42 0.86 3.74
CA LEU A 169 9.36 1.86 3.81
C LEU A 169 8.51 1.69 5.06
N TRP A 170 8.14 0.45 5.41
CA TRP A 170 7.41 0.19 6.66
C TRP A 170 8.23 0.48 7.91
N GLN A 171 9.53 0.14 7.92
CA GLN A 171 10.43 0.50 9.02
C GLN A 171 10.56 2.01 9.17
N ALA A 172 10.59 2.78 8.08
CA ALA A 172 10.60 4.23 8.12
C ALA A 172 9.29 4.82 8.68
N CYS A 173 8.16 4.10 8.56
CA CYS A 173 6.92 4.44 9.26
C CYS A 173 6.95 4.09 10.77
N GLY A 174 8.05 3.54 11.27
CA GLY A 174 8.22 3.11 12.67
C GLY A 174 7.63 1.73 12.99
N ALA A 175 7.29 0.95 11.97
CA ALA A 175 6.70 -0.38 12.13
C ALA A 175 7.76 -1.45 12.43
N GLN A 176 7.32 -2.54 13.09
CA GLN A 176 8.06 -3.79 13.25
C GLN A 176 7.62 -4.76 12.16
N VAL A 177 8.49 -5.03 11.20
CA VAL A 177 8.16 -5.86 10.04
C VAL A 177 8.57 -7.31 10.28
N SER A 178 7.68 -8.23 9.96
CA SER A 178 7.94 -9.68 9.92
C SER A 178 7.49 -10.28 8.59
N LEU A 179 8.11 -11.38 8.18
CA LEU A 179 7.75 -12.12 6.99
C LEU A 179 7.18 -13.47 7.39
N MET A 180 6.09 -13.89 6.75
CA MET A 180 5.55 -15.25 6.89
C MET A 180 4.79 -15.67 5.63
N PRO A 181 4.57 -16.98 5.41
CA PRO A 181 3.72 -17.46 4.34
C PRO A 181 2.26 -16.99 4.49
N ALA A 182 1.57 -16.72 3.38
CA ALA A 182 0.21 -16.20 3.38
C ALA A 182 -0.82 -17.13 4.06
N ASN A 183 -0.64 -18.44 3.90
CA ASN A 183 -1.50 -19.43 4.55
C ASN A 183 -1.33 -19.42 6.09
N GLU A 184 -0.11 -19.26 6.58
CA GLU A 184 0.19 -19.15 8.00
C GLU A 184 -0.38 -17.84 8.57
N HIS A 185 -0.20 -16.74 7.84
CA HIS A 185 -0.78 -15.43 8.17
C HIS A 185 -2.29 -15.55 8.41
N ASP A 186 -3.03 -16.09 7.43
CA ASP A 186 -4.50 -16.14 7.51
C ASP A 186 -4.97 -17.08 8.63
N GLN A 187 -4.24 -18.17 8.89
CA GLN A 187 -4.54 -19.07 10.04
C GLN A 187 -4.33 -18.39 11.39
N VAL A 188 -3.20 -17.71 11.58
CA VAL A 188 -2.88 -17.03 12.84
C VAL A 188 -3.88 -15.91 13.12
N LEU A 189 -4.23 -15.10 12.12
CA LEU A 189 -5.13 -13.97 12.32
C LEU A 189 -6.60 -14.38 12.42
N ALA A 190 -7.03 -15.47 11.79
CA ALA A 190 -8.36 -16.02 12.01
C ALA A 190 -8.57 -16.52 13.45
N ALA A 191 -7.50 -16.94 14.14
CA ALA A 191 -7.57 -17.39 15.52
C ALA A 191 -7.58 -16.23 16.56
N THR A 192 -7.28 -14.99 16.11
CA THR A 192 -7.15 -13.80 16.99
C THR A 192 -8.24 -12.74 16.77
N SER A 193 -9.18 -13.02 15.84
CA SER A 193 -10.26 -12.08 15.43
C SER A 193 -11.56 -12.34 16.15
#